data_412c2d935de723b4c1520a7ce8eb1f98
#
_entry.id   412c2d935de723b4c1520a7ce8eb1f98
#
_cell.length_a   1.000
_cell.length_b   1.000
_cell.length_c   1.000
_cell.angle_alpha   90.00
_cell.angle_beta   90.00
_cell.angle_gamma   90.00
#
_symmetry.space_group_name_H-M   'P 1'
#
loop_
_entity.id
_entity.type
_entity.pdbx_description
1 polymer ?
#
loop_
_entity_poly.entity_id
_entity_poly.type
_entity_poly.pdbx_seq_one_letter_code
_entity_poly.pdbx_strand_id
1 'polypeptide(L)'
;MCSSDLLALAGAAFLSLRPRLVRPGLILLLAVCLVDWILIEDIGFFGGLGTDPNSMIPVALLGVAGYLTLMREPAPAADQAVEPVAAPAPVGARAVLAVWAAAVVLVGAGPMAVAQASPNAAPIIAQAIDGNAAPLDFRAPAFALTDQNGRPVSLASLRGKVVLLTFLDPVCTSDCPLIAQEFRAADQVLGASSRNVELVAVVANPVYRSLAYTRAFDSQEGLSRLTNWLFLTGSLAQLQQSWKNYSVTAQILPGGGMIAHNDVAFVIDAAGRTRAELNFDPGPGTASTKSSFAAELAATAQQVLRRG
;
A
#
# COMPACT_ATOMS: atom_id res chain seq x y z
N MET A 1 -6.60 -2.15 9.20
CA MET A 1 -7.08 -2.43 10.57
C MET A 1 -7.72 -3.81 10.59
N CYS A 2 -7.21 -4.74 11.40
CA CYS A 2 -7.80 -6.07 11.58
C CYS A 2 -9.13 -5.97 12.35
N SER A 3 -10.04 -6.92 12.12
CA SER A 3 -11.33 -6.97 12.87
C SER A 3 -11.14 -7.04 14.38
N SER A 4 -10.01 -7.57 14.85
CA SER A 4 -9.59 -7.61 16.26
C SER A 4 -9.36 -6.23 16.85
N ASP A 5 -8.79 -5.29 16.09
CA ASP A 5 -8.46 -3.94 16.52
C ASP A 5 -9.70 -3.10 16.74
N LEU A 6 -10.69 -3.26 15.86
CA LEU A 6 -12.01 -2.62 16.01
C LEU A 6 -12.74 -3.11 17.24
N LEU A 7 -12.68 -4.41 17.56
CA LEU A 7 -13.28 -4.96 18.78
C LEU A 7 -12.57 -4.45 20.05
N ALA A 8 -11.24 -4.34 20.01
CA ALA A 8 -10.45 -3.81 21.14
C ALA A 8 -10.74 -2.31 21.38
N LEU A 9 -10.80 -1.51 20.30
CA LEU A 9 -11.16 -0.09 20.38
C LEU A 9 -12.59 0.12 20.86
N ALA A 10 -13.55 -0.69 20.37
CA ALA A 10 -14.94 -0.66 20.82
C ALA A 10 -15.05 -1.07 22.30
N GLY A 11 -14.29 -2.06 22.75
CA GLY A 11 -14.20 -2.48 24.14
C GLY A 11 -13.65 -1.38 25.05
N ALA A 12 -12.55 -0.72 24.65
CA ALA A 12 -11.96 0.41 25.37
C ALA A 12 -12.93 1.61 25.46
N ALA A 13 -13.62 1.93 24.37
CA ALA A 13 -14.65 2.95 24.32
C ALA A 13 -15.83 2.61 25.27
N PHE A 14 -16.30 1.36 25.25
CA PHE A 14 -17.39 0.91 26.13
C PHE A 14 -16.98 0.95 27.62
N LEU A 15 -15.78 0.55 27.96
CA LEU A 15 -15.25 0.64 29.31
C LEU A 15 -15.16 2.09 29.79
N SER A 16 -14.79 3.02 28.90
CA SER A 16 -14.67 4.45 29.25
C SER A 16 -16.02 5.14 29.50
N LEU A 17 -17.16 4.53 29.17
CA LEU A 17 -18.49 5.03 29.52
C LEU A 17 -18.81 4.90 31.04
N ARG A 18 -18.06 4.06 31.79
CA ARG A 18 -18.26 3.88 33.24
C ARG A 18 -17.18 4.62 34.00
N PRO A 19 -17.51 5.58 34.90
CA PRO A 19 -16.53 6.41 35.62
C PRO A 19 -15.44 5.63 36.36
N ARG A 20 -15.77 4.45 36.89
CA ARG A 20 -14.82 3.57 37.61
C ARG A 20 -13.89 2.80 36.66
N LEU A 21 -14.26 2.66 35.39
CA LEU A 21 -13.52 1.87 34.39
C LEU A 21 -12.79 2.75 33.36
N VAL A 22 -12.90 4.07 33.45
CA VAL A 22 -12.24 5.00 32.51
C VAL A 22 -10.72 4.82 32.52
N ARG A 23 -10.10 4.75 33.71
CA ARG A 23 -8.64 4.56 33.82
C ARG A 23 -8.19 3.23 33.19
N PRO A 24 -8.75 2.06 33.60
CA PRO A 24 -8.36 0.80 32.94
C PRO A 24 -8.72 0.77 31.49
N GLY A 25 -9.79 1.42 31.03
CA GLY A 25 -10.14 1.53 29.61
C GLY A 25 -9.10 2.31 28.80
N LEU A 26 -8.60 3.44 29.34
CA LEU A 26 -7.53 4.21 28.70
C LEU A 26 -6.19 3.47 28.69
N ILE A 27 -5.87 2.74 29.75
CA ILE A 27 -4.65 1.90 29.78
C ILE A 27 -4.73 0.80 28.72
N LEU A 28 -5.88 0.15 28.56
CA LEU A 28 -6.11 -0.85 27.55
C LEU A 28 -5.98 -0.25 26.13
N LEU A 29 -6.58 0.92 25.89
CA LEU A 29 -6.45 1.65 24.63
C LEU A 29 -4.98 1.93 24.30
N LEU A 30 -4.22 2.45 25.24
CA LEU A 30 -2.79 2.73 25.05
C LEU A 30 -1.97 1.46 24.77
N ALA A 31 -2.29 0.37 25.48
CA ALA A 31 -1.63 -0.92 25.23
C ALA A 31 -1.91 -1.45 23.82
N VAL A 32 -3.16 -1.38 23.36
CA VAL A 32 -3.53 -1.78 21.99
C VAL A 32 -2.82 -0.91 20.95
N CYS A 33 -2.84 0.42 21.13
CA CYS A 33 -2.14 1.33 20.22
C CYS A 33 -0.62 1.05 20.16
N LEU A 34 -0.02 0.72 21.32
CA LEU A 34 1.41 0.39 21.38
C LEU A 34 1.74 -0.92 20.66
N VAL A 35 0.92 -1.95 20.87
CA VAL A 35 1.09 -3.25 20.22
C VAL A 35 0.93 -3.11 18.70
N ASP A 36 -0.10 -2.41 18.26
CA ASP A 36 -0.34 -2.16 16.84
C ASP A 36 0.81 -1.39 16.19
N TRP A 37 1.27 -0.32 16.86
CA TRP A 37 2.39 0.50 16.38
C TRP A 37 3.70 -0.29 16.26
N ILE A 38 4.00 -1.21 17.21
CA ILE A 38 5.23 -2.01 17.18
C ILE A 38 5.12 -3.15 16.16
N LEU A 39 3.99 -3.87 16.13
CA LEU A 39 3.88 -5.13 15.39
C LEU A 39 3.30 -4.97 13.98
N ILE A 40 2.54 -3.92 13.73
CA ILE A 40 1.85 -3.71 12.44
C ILE A 40 2.42 -2.49 11.71
N GLU A 41 2.69 -1.39 12.44
CA GLU A 41 3.21 -0.16 11.84
C GLU A 41 4.75 -0.11 11.82
N ASP A 42 5.42 -1.17 12.27
CA ASP A 42 6.90 -1.32 12.29
C ASP A 42 7.64 -0.09 12.85
N ILE A 43 7.09 0.50 13.94
CA ILE A 43 7.60 1.73 14.57
C ILE A 43 7.66 2.90 13.57
N GLY A 44 6.73 2.96 12.63
CA GLY A 44 6.79 3.77 11.41
C GLY A 44 7.07 5.27 11.59
N PHE A 45 6.72 5.87 12.74
CA PHE A 45 7.01 7.29 13.00
C PHE A 45 8.52 7.61 13.03
N PHE A 46 9.33 6.70 13.54
CA PHE A 46 10.79 6.84 13.56
C PHE A 46 11.45 6.34 12.27
N GLY A 47 10.78 5.46 11.52
CA GLY A 47 11.27 4.92 10.25
C GLY A 47 10.99 5.79 9.02
N GLY A 48 10.32 6.92 9.18
CA GLY A 48 10.00 7.82 8.06
C GLY A 48 8.82 7.41 7.19
N LEU A 49 8.14 6.32 7.50
CA LEU A 49 6.91 5.87 6.83
C LEU A 49 5.63 6.38 7.54
N GLY A 50 5.78 7.14 8.61
CA GLY A 50 4.76 7.36 9.60
C GLY A 50 3.98 8.65 9.53
N THR A 51 3.61 9.15 8.37
CA THR A 51 2.59 10.19 8.24
C THR A 51 1.27 9.66 7.70
N ASP A 52 1.05 8.36 7.80
CA ASP A 52 -0.26 7.81 7.51
C ASP A 52 -1.25 8.35 8.54
N PRO A 53 -2.31 9.07 8.12
CA PRO A 53 -3.35 9.56 9.02
C PRO A 53 -4.08 8.43 9.75
N ASN A 54 -3.89 7.18 9.36
CA ASN A 54 -4.42 5.99 10.00
C ASN A 54 -3.51 5.42 11.09
N SER A 55 -2.35 6.03 11.35
CA SER A 55 -1.45 5.59 12.43
C SER A 55 -2.13 5.65 13.80
N MET A 56 -1.85 4.67 14.66
CA MET A 56 -2.35 4.62 16.04
C MET A 56 -1.72 5.68 16.96
N ILE A 57 -0.66 6.38 16.53
CA ILE A 57 -0.02 7.44 17.31
C ILE A 57 -0.99 8.59 17.68
N PRO A 58 -1.78 9.18 16.76
CA PRO A 58 -2.76 10.19 17.11
C PRO A 58 -3.78 9.71 18.15
N VAL A 59 -4.22 8.46 18.05
CA VAL A 59 -5.16 7.84 19.00
C VAL A 59 -4.50 7.65 20.36
N ALA A 60 -3.25 7.19 20.39
CA ALA A 60 -2.46 7.06 21.63
C ALA A 60 -2.26 8.40 22.31
N LEU A 61 -1.92 9.46 21.58
CA LEU A 61 -1.75 10.81 22.14
C LEU A 61 -3.04 11.35 22.75
N LEU A 62 -4.20 11.11 22.12
CA LEU A 62 -5.51 11.44 22.70
C LEU A 62 -5.77 10.63 23.98
N GLY A 63 -5.43 9.34 24.00
CA GLY A 63 -5.51 8.49 25.19
C GLY A 63 -4.63 8.99 26.33
N VAL A 64 -3.40 9.39 26.04
CA VAL A 64 -2.47 10.00 27.03
C VAL A 64 -3.04 11.31 27.57
N ALA A 65 -3.51 12.20 26.71
CA ALA A 65 -4.11 13.47 27.13
C ALA A 65 -5.32 13.24 28.05
N GLY A 66 -6.20 12.30 27.69
CA GLY A 66 -7.34 11.89 28.53
C GLY A 66 -6.89 11.32 29.88
N TYR A 67 -5.86 10.48 29.91
CA TYR A 67 -5.32 9.90 31.13
C TYR A 67 -4.72 10.97 32.07
N LEU A 68 -3.94 11.91 31.50
CA LEU A 68 -3.33 13.01 32.29
C LEU A 68 -4.37 13.96 32.88
N THR A 69 -5.50 14.18 32.19
CA THR A 69 -6.59 14.99 32.77
C THR A 69 -7.24 14.34 33.97
N LEU A 70 -7.27 13.00 34.01
CA LEU A 70 -7.79 12.24 35.16
C LEU A 70 -6.81 12.18 36.37
N MET A 71 -5.53 12.46 36.11
CA MET A 71 -4.48 12.47 37.12
C MET A 71 -4.28 13.86 37.80
N ARG A 72 -4.83 14.92 37.19
CA ARG A 72 -4.80 16.23 37.83
C ARG A 72 -5.72 16.18 39.07
N GLU A 73 -5.12 16.15 40.23
CA GLU A 73 -5.85 16.44 41.48
C GLU A 73 -6.41 17.87 41.38
N PRO A 74 -7.65 18.10 41.79
CA PRO A 74 -8.14 19.46 41.95
C PRO A 74 -7.18 20.20 42.90
N ALA A 75 -6.64 21.34 42.46
CA ALA A 75 -5.80 22.17 43.27
C ALA A 75 -6.52 22.44 44.62
N PRO A 76 -5.83 22.35 45.77
CA PRO A 76 -6.47 22.64 47.04
C PRO A 76 -7.06 24.06 46.95
N ALA A 77 -8.34 24.18 47.22
CA ALA A 77 -9.07 25.42 47.17
C ALA A 77 -8.40 26.41 48.17
N ALA A 78 -7.62 27.33 47.61
CA ALA A 78 -7.28 28.56 48.35
C ALA A 78 -8.60 29.28 48.56
N ASP A 79 -8.86 29.55 49.83
CA ASP A 79 -10.01 30.21 50.44
C ASP A 79 -10.54 31.38 49.58
N GLN A 80 -11.40 31.09 48.63
CA GLN A 80 -12.16 32.05 47.82
C GLN A 80 -13.59 31.57 47.71
N ALA A 81 -14.48 32.49 48.02
CA ALA A 81 -15.93 32.37 48.09
C ALA A 81 -16.51 31.32 47.12
N VAL A 82 -17.34 30.43 47.65
CA VAL A 82 -18.04 29.35 46.97
C VAL A 82 -18.81 29.88 45.76
N GLU A 83 -18.17 29.88 44.59
CA GLU A 83 -18.94 29.78 43.36
C GLU A 83 -19.52 28.36 43.29
N PRO A 84 -20.78 28.20 42.91
CA PRO A 84 -21.41 26.91 42.83
C PRO A 84 -20.60 26.03 41.86
N VAL A 85 -20.03 24.94 42.41
CA VAL A 85 -19.42 23.87 41.61
C VAL A 85 -20.35 23.55 40.48
N ALA A 86 -19.89 23.73 39.24
CA ALA A 86 -20.68 23.43 38.06
C ALA A 86 -21.26 22.02 38.20
N ALA A 87 -22.57 21.92 38.26
CA ALA A 87 -23.29 20.67 38.43
C ALA A 87 -22.80 19.69 37.32
N PRO A 88 -22.60 18.41 37.66
CA PRO A 88 -22.20 17.41 36.68
C PRO A 88 -23.16 17.49 35.50
N ALA A 89 -22.60 17.59 34.26
CA ALA A 89 -23.37 17.77 33.04
C ALA A 89 -24.58 16.83 33.08
N PRO A 90 -25.80 17.35 32.80
CA PRO A 90 -27.02 16.58 32.92
C PRO A 90 -26.91 15.30 32.08
N VAL A 91 -27.47 14.21 32.58
CA VAL A 91 -27.42 12.88 31.93
C VAL A 91 -27.79 12.96 30.43
N GLY A 92 -28.63 13.92 30.04
CA GLY A 92 -28.96 14.21 28.65
C GLY A 92 -27.80 14.69 27.79
N ALA A 93 -26.86 15.48 28.33
CA ALA A 93 -25.69 15.94 27.55
C ALA A 93 -24.70 14.81 27.24
N ARG A 94 -24.55 13.85 28.15
CA ARG A 94 -23.73 12.65 27.94
C ARG A 94 -24.37 11.70 26.92
N ALA A 95 -25.69 11.54 26.96
CA ALA A 95 -26.46 10.77 25.98
C ALA A 95 -26.35 11.41 24.58
N VAL A 96 -26.47 12.74 24.49
CA VAL A 96 -26.30 13.47 23.22
C VAL A 96 -24.89 13.29 22.67
N LEU A 97 -23.85 13.41 23.48
CA LEU A 97 -22.46 13.16 23.05
C LEU A 97 -22.25 11.71 22.59
N ALA A 98 -22.81 10.73 23.29
CA ALA A 98 -22.74 9.32 22.90
C ALA A 98 -23.48 9.05 21.58
N VAL A 99 -24.63 9.66 21.36
CA VAL A 99 -25.40 9.58 20.10
C VAL A 99 -24.61 10.24 18.96
N TRP A 100 -24.02 11.40 19.19
CA TRP A 100 -23.17 12.06 18.17
C TRP A 100 -21.92 11.24 17.85
N ALA A 101 -21.24 10.67 18.84
CA ALA A 101 -20.10 9.79 18.62
C ALA A 101 -20.50 8.54 17.83
N ALA A 102 -21.61 7.91 18.17
CA ALA A 102 -22.16 6.78 17.43
C ALA A 102 -22.56 7.17 15.99
N ALA A 103 -23.14 8.35 15.82
CA ALA A 103 -23.51 8.86 14.49
C ALA A 103 -22.28 9.12 13.62
N VAL A 104 -21.20 9.70 14.18
CA VAL A 104 -19.93 9.92 13.47
C VAL A 104 -19.30 8.59 13.06
N VAL A 105 -19.30 7.59 13.94
CA VAL A 105 -18.80 6.24 13.62
C VAL A 105 -19.66 5.57 12.54
N LEU A 106 -20.97 5.66 12.63
CA LEU A 106 -21.89 5.07 11.64
C LEU A 106 -21.81 5.78 10.28
N VAL A 107 -21.69 7.10 10.27
CA VAL A 107 -21.55 7.88 9.03
C VAL A 107 -20.16 7.67 8.40
N GLY A 108 -19.11 7.48 9.21
CA GLY A 108 -17.76 7.16 8.71
C GLY A 108 -17.61 5.69 8.29
N ALA A 109 -18.03 4.75 9.13
CA ALA A 109 -17.86 3.32 8.88
C ALA A 109 -18.97 2.72 8.01
N GLY A 110 -20.18 3.30 8.02
CA GLY A 110 -21.30 2.80 7.25
C GLY A 110 -21.07 2.77 5.74
N PRO A 111 -20.61 3.85 5.10
CA PRO A 111 -20.26 3.86 3.68
C PRO A 111 -19.15 2.87 3.32
N MET A 112 -18.14 2.69 4.19
CA MET A 112 -17.09 1.71 3.98
C MET A 112 -17.61 0.26 4.09
N ALA A 113 -18.49 -0.01 5.05
CA ALA A 113 -19.12 -1.34 5.18
C ALA A 113 -20.04 -1.65 4.00
N VAL A 114 -20.80 -0.65 3.51
CA VAL A 114 -21.64 -0.77 2.31
C VAL A 114 -20.78 -0.94 1.06
N ALA A 115 -19.66 -0.23 0.94
CA ALA A 115 -18.71 -0.39 -0.16
C ALA A 115 -18.08 -1.79 -0.16
N GLN A 116 -17.75 -2.36 1.00
CA GLN A 116 -17.27 -3.73 1.12
C GLN A 116 -18.35 -4.79 0.83
N ALA A 117 -19.62 -4.50 1.13
CA ALA A 117 -20.72 -5.42 0.92
C ALA A 117 -21.34 -5.36 -0.49
N SER A 118 -21.02 -4.32 -1.26
CA SER A 118 -21.59 -4.11 -2.60
C SER A 118 -20.53 -4.31 -3.67
N PRO A 119 -20.54 -5.42 -4.44
CA PRO A 119 -19.56 -5.69 -5.50
C PRO A 119 -19.59 -4.65 -6.64
N ASN A 120 -20.55 -3.72 -6.63
CA ASN A 120 -20.70 -2.67 -7.63
C ASN A 120 -20.55 -1.23 -7.10
N ALA A 121 -20.19 -1.07 -5.83
CA ALA A 121 -20.09 0.25 -5.20
C ALA A 121 -18.75 0.92 -5.50
N ALA A 122 -18.64 1.59 -6.60
CA ALA A 122 -17.47 2.28 -7.14
C ALA A 122 -16.37 1.32 -7.64
N PRO A 123 -16.29 1.10 -8.97
CA PRO A 123 -15.29 0.21 -9.57
C PRO A 123 -13.86 0.53 -9.15
N ILE A 124 -13.54 1.80 -8.88
CA ILE A 124 -12.22 2.25 -8.45
C ILE A 124 -11.89 1.76 -7.03
N ILE A 125 -12.85 1.79 -6.10
CA ILE A 125 -12.65 1.32 -4.72
C ILE A 125 -12.59 -0.21 -4.68
N ALA A 126 -13.46 -0.90 -5.43
CA ALA A 126 -13.41 -2.35 -5.56
C ALA A 126 -12.07 -2.80 -6.16
N GLN A 127 -11.55 -2.12 -7.18
CA GLN A 127 -10.25 -2.37 -7.76
C GLN A 127 -9.09 -2.13 -6.77
N ALA A 128 -9.16 -1.07 -5.97
CA ALA A 128 -8.15 -0.80 -4.94
C ALA A 128 -8.16 -1.83 -3.80
N ILE A 129 -9.35 -2.39 -3.47
CA ILE A 129 -9.49 -3.39 -2.40
C ILE A 129 -9.20 -4.81 -2.91
N ASP A 130 -9.62 -5.13 -4.13
CA ASP A 130 -9.52 -6.49 -4.69
C ASP A 130 -8.21 -6.74 -5.45
N GLY A 131 -7.36 -5.72 -5.64
CA GLY A 131 -6.12 -5.83 -6.41
C GLY A 131 -6.36 -6.15 -7.88
N ASN A 132 -7.58 -6.01 -8.39
CA ASN A 132 -7.91 -6.31 -9.77
C ASN A 132 -7.32 -5.28 -10.74
N ALA A 133 -6.95 -5.73 -11.92
CA ALA A 133 -6.42 -4.89 -12.99
C ALA A 133 -7.39 -3.76 -13.35
N ALA A 134 -6.98 -2.50 -13.16
CA ALA A 134 -7.73 -1.34 -13.62
C ALA A 134 -7.72 -1.28 -15.15
N PRO A 135 -8.88 -1.35 -15.84
CA PRO A 135 -8.91 -1.28 -17.30
C PRO A 135 -8.55 0.12 -17.78
N LEU A 136 -7.60 0.19 -18.68
CA LEU A 136 -7.10 1.43 -19.26
C LEU A 136 -7.17 1.35 -20.81
N ASP A 137 -7.15 2.49 -21.47
CA ASP A 137 -7.06 2.57 -22.91
C ASP A 137 -6.41 3.88 -23.37
N PHE A 138 -5.10 3.96 -23.26
CA PHE A 138 -4.34 5.10 -23.76
C PHE A 138 -3.01 4.64 -24.37
N ARG A 139 -2.40 5.51 -25.20
CA ARG A 139 -1.10 5.21 -25.76
C ARG A 139 -0.04 5.11 -24.67
N ALA A 140 0.62 3.96 -24.58
CA ALA A 140 1.69 3.77 -23.60
C ALA A 140 2.81 4.79 -23.83
N PRO A 141 3.32 5.42 -22.76
CA PRO A 141 4.44 6.36 -22.86
C PRO A 141 5.69 5.68 -23.42
N ALA A 142 6.37 6.36 -24.33
CA ALA A 142 7.58 5.84 -24.94
C ALA A 142 8.76 5.86 -23.94
N PHE A 143 9.60 4.84 -24.04
CA PHE A 143 10.91 4.79 -23.42
C PHE A 143 11.96 4.32 -24.44
N ALA A 144 13.22 4.69 -24.21
CA ALA A 144 14.39 4.21 -24.92
C ALA A 144 15.52 4.00 -23.90
N LEU A 145 15.78 2.75 -23.57
CA LEU A 145 16.65 2.29 -22.50
C LEU A 145 17.61 1.20 -23.01
N THR A 146 18.34 0.58 -22.11
CA THR A 146 19.29 -0.49 -22.43
C THR A 146 18.97 -1.72 -21.58
N ASP A 147 18.92 -2.91 -22.18
CA ASP A 147 18.69 -4.16 -21.45
C ASP A 147 19.91 -4.59 -20.61
N GLN A 148 19.74 -5.61 -19.80
CA GLN A 148 20.80 -6.18 -18.94
C GLN A 148 22.01 -6.71 -19.74
N ASN A 149 21.89 -6.88 -21.06
CA ASN A 149 22.97 -7.31 -21.95
C ASN A 149 23.65 -6.14 -22.67
N GLY A 150 23.22 -4.90 -22.43
CA GLY A 150 23.77 -3.71 -23.06
C GLY A 150 23.18 -3.40 -24.43
N ARG A 151 22.04 -4.00 -24.82
CA ARG A 151 21.36 -3.77 -26.08
C ARG A 151 20.33 -2.65 -25.93
N PRO A 152 20.20 -1.76 -26.92
CA PRO A 152 19.17 -0.72 -26.89
C PRO A 152 17.77 -1.35 -27.06
N VAL A 153 16.85 -0.95 -26.20
CA VAL A 153 15.44 -1.37 -26.20
C VAL A 153 14.54 -0.15 -26.11
N SER A 154 13.53 -0.10 -26.95
CA SER A 154 12.49 0.92 -26.89
C SER A 154 11.12 0.24 -26.85
N LEU A 155 10.10 0.95 -26.35
CA LEU A 155 8.73 0.42 -26.43
C LEU A 155 8.32 0.14 -27.89
N ALA A 156 8.83 0.91 -28.85
CA ALA A 156 8.57 0.70 -30.27
C ALA A 156 9.17 -0.63 -30.79
N SER A 157 10.33 -1.05 -30.28
CA SER A 157 10.97 -2.32 -30.67
C SER A 157 10.24 -3.55 -30.10
N LEU A 158 9.33 -3.37 -29.15
CA LEU A 158 8.53 -4.44 -28.52
C LEU A 158 7.14 -4.59 -29.18
N ARG A 159 6.86 -3.84 -30.22
CA ARG A 159 5.59 -3.96 -30.96
C ARG A 159 5.39 -5.37 -31.50
N GLY A 160 4.11 -5.81 -31.53
CA GLY A 160 3.74 -7.16 -31.89
C GLY A 160 3.69 -8.14 -30.72
N LYS A 161 4.19 -7.75 -29.55
CA LYS A 161 4.04 -8.50 -28.31
C LYS A 161 3.22 -7.73 -27.27
N VAL A 162 2.56 -8.43 -26.39
CA VAL A 162 2.05 -7.85 -25.14
C VAL A 162 3.22 -7.61 -24.20
N VAL A 163 3.29 -6.45 -23.58
CA VAL A 163 4.36 -6.10 -22.63
C VAL A 163 3.76 -6.02 -21.23
N LEU A 164 4.33 -6.79 -20.29
CA LEU A 164 4.13 -6.65 -18.86
C LEU A 164 5.27 -5.80 -18.31
N LEU A 165 5.00 -4.54 -17.98
CA LEU A 165 6.00 -3.57 -17.56
C LEU A 165 5.89 -3.28 -16.07
N THR A 166 7.00 -3.35 -15.36
CA THR A 166 7.10 -2.95 -13.95
C THR A 166 8.38 -2.12 -13.69
N PHE A 167 8.54 -1.66 -12.46
CA PHE A 167 9.69 -0.89 -12.01
C PHE A 167 10.27 -1.56 -10.78
N LEU A 168 11.59 -1.82 -10.78
CA LEU A 168 12.25 -2.58 -9.71
C LEU A 168 13.55 -1.88 -9.29
N ASP A 169 13.81 -1.90 -7.99
CA ASP A 169 15.11 -1.52 -7.44
C ASP A 169 16.01 -2.78 -7.35
N PRO A 170 17.12 -2.84 -8.08
CA PRO A 170 17.97 -4.04 -8.11
C PRO A 170 18.73 -4.34 -6.80
N VAL A 171 18.65 -3.46 -5.80
CA VAL A 171 19.21 -3.69 -4.47
C VAL A 171 18.15 -3.78 -3.37
N CYS A 172 16.88 -3.77 -3.75
CA CYS A 172 15.78 -4.00 -2.84
C CYS A 172 15.79 -5.43 -2.30
N THR A 173 15.50 -5.58 -1.01
CA THR A 173 15.44 -6.88 -0.32
C THR A 173 14.03 -7.22 0.20
N SER A 174 13.01 -6.40 -0.11
CA SER A 174 11.61 -6.61 0.30
C SER A 174 10.72 -6.97 -0.89
N ASP A 175 10.07 -6.00 -1.50
CA ASP A 175 8.99 -6.24 -2.46
C ASP A 175 9.49 -6.54 -3.88
N CYS A 176 10.59 -5.91 -4.33
CA CYS A 176 11.08 -6.12 -5.68
C CYS A 176 11.44 -7.59 -6.01
N PRO A 177 12.08 -8.38 -5.11
CA PRO A 177 12.25 -9.81 -5.32
C PRO A 177 10.92 -10.55 -5.44
N LEU A 178 9.92 -10.20 -4.63
CA LEU A 178 8.59 -10.81 -4.67
C LEU A 178 7.90 -10.52 -6.01
N ILE A 179 7.90 -9.26 -6.45
CA ILE A 179 7.36 -8.88 -7.76
C ILE A 179 8.06 -9.64 -8.90
N ALA A 180 9.38 -9.76 -8.84
CA ALA A 180 10.15 -10.50 -9.81
C ALA A 180 9.75 -11.99 -9.87
N GLN A 181 9.52 -12.63 -8.71
CA GLN A 181 9.01 -14.00 -8.63
C GLN A 181 7.59 -14.13 -9.18
N GLU A 182 6.72 -13.14 -8.94
CA GLU A 182 5.37 -13.11 -9.50
C GLU A 182 5.40 -12.97 -11.04
N PHE A 183 6.29 -12.16 -11.60
CA PHE A 183 6.50 -12.07 -13.05
C PHE A 183 6.99 -13.41 -13.63
N ARG A 184 7.92 -14.07 -12.95
CA ARG A 184 8.39 -15.40 -13.34
C ARG A 184 7.27 -16.45 -13.26
N ALA A 185 6.44 -16.40 -12.22
CA ALA A 185 5.29 -17.28 -12.09
C ALA A 185 4.22 -16.99 -13.16
N ALA A 186 4.00 -15.72 -13.50
CA ALA A 186 3.09 -15.33 -14.59
C ALA A 186 3.55 -15.91 -15.93
N ASP A 187 4.86 -15.93 -16.22
CA ASP A 187 5.41 -16.58 -17.40
C ASP A 187 5.06 -18.07 -17.45
N GLN A 188 5.18 -18.77 -16.31
CA GLN A 188 4.80 -20.17 -16.22
C GLN A 188 3.29 -20.40 -16.46
N VAL A 189 2.44 -19.54 -15.89
CA VAL A 189 0.97 -19.60 -16.07
C VAL A 189 0.59 -19.30 -17.53
N LEU A 190 1.28 -18.38 -18.20
CA LEU A 190 1.10 -18.09 -19.63
C LEU A 190 1.42 -19.29 -20.52
N GLY A 191 2.37 -20.12 -20.13
CA GLY A 191 2.75 -21.34 -20.87
C GLY A 191 3.11 -21.03 -22.32
N ALA A 192 2.44 -21.68 -23.28
CA ALA A 192 2.71 -21.46 -24.71
C ALA A 192 2.44 -20.02 -25.18
N SER A 193 1.63 -19.23 -24.48
CA SER A 193 1.33 -17.84 -24.81
C SER A 193 2.47 -16.90 -24.43
N SER A 194 3.38 -17.32 -23.55
CA SER A 194 4.53 -16.53 -23.06
C SER A 194 5.41 -16.03 -24.21
N ARG A 195 5.55 -16.77 -25.30
CA ARG A 195 6.30 -16.34 -26.52
C ARG A 195 5.78 -15.03 -27.14
N ASN A 196 4.53 -14.68 -26.91
CA ASN A 196 3.88 -13.46 -27.40
C ASN A 196 3.84 -12.35 -26.32
N VAL A 197 4.48 -12.58 -25.19
CA VAL A 197 4.54 -11.64 -24.05
C VAL A 197 6.00 -11.32 -23.75
N GLU A 198 6.30 -10.04 -23.52
CA GLU A 198 7.60 -9.59 -23.05
C GLU A 198 7.43 -9.10 -21.60
N LEU A 199 8.24 -9.61 -20.71
CA LEU A 199 8.32 -9.21 -19.31
C LEU A 199 9.41 -8.16 -19.18
N VAL A 200 9.05 -6.98 -18.76
CA VAL A 200 9.96 -5.83 -18.75
C VAL A 200 9.98 -5.20 -17.37
N ALA A 201 11.15 -5.10 -16.77
CA ALA A 201 11.39 -4.26 -15.62
C ALA A 201 12.23 -3.04 -16.02
N VAL A 202 11.97 -1.89 -15.42
CA VAL A 202 12.79 -0.69 -15.53
C VAL A 202 13.39 -0.40 -14.17
N VAL A 203 14.70 -0.10 -14.14
CA VAL A 203 15.37 0.26 -12.89
C VAL A 203 14.73 1.49 -12.27
N ALA A 204 14.30 1.36 -11.01
CA ALA A 204 13.71 2.44 -10.24
C ALA A 204 14.74 3.20 -9.38
N ASN A 205 15.96 2.64 -9.19
CA ASN A 205 16.97 3.23 -8.31
C ASN A 205 17.89 4.20 -9.07
N PRO A 206 18.04 5.46 -8.63
CA PRO A 206 18.88 6.45 -9.29
C PRO A 206 20.39 6.18 -9.13
N VAL A 207 20.79 5.42 -8.11
CA VAL A 207 22.19 5.15 -7.77
C VAL A 207 22.64 3.80 -8.34
N TYR A 208 21.89 2.73 -8.06
CA TYR A 208 22.24 1.34 -8.41
C TYR A 208 21.68 0.93 -9.77
N ARG A 209 22.01 1.69 -10.84
CA ARG A 209 21.46 1.53 -12.19
C ARG A 209 22.41 0.92 -13.22
N SER A 210 23.57 0.42 -12.78
CA SER A 210 24.51 -0.18 -13.74
C SER A 210 24.06 -1.58 -14.17
N LEU A 211 24.54 -2.02 -15.34
CA LEU A 211 24.28 -3.38 -15.85
C LEU A 211 24.74 -4.48 -14.87
N ALA A 212 25.71 -4.21 -14.02
CA ALA A 212 26.17 -5.17 -13.03
C ALA A 212 25.08 -5.47 -12.00
N TYR A 213 24.34 -4.44 -11.56
CA TYR A 213 23.24 -4.61 -10.59
C TYR A 213 22.04 -5.32 -11.21
N THR A 214 21.64 -4.97 -12.45
CA THR A 214 20.52 -5.66 -13.12
C THR A 214 20.85 -7.14 -13.34
N ARG A 215 22.06 -7.47 -13.76
CA ARG A 215 22.49 -8.88 -13.94
C ARG A 215 22.58 -9.64 -12.63
N ALA A 216 23.05 -8.99 -11.56
CA ALA A 216 23.12 -9.62 -10.24
C ALA A 216 21.71 -9.97 -9.73
N PHE A 217 20.78 -9.05 -9.84
CA PHE A 217 19.37 -9.26 -9.51
C PHE A 217 18.77 -10.39 -10.36
N ASP A 218 18.91 -10.34 -11.69
CA ASP A 218 18.40 -11.37 -12.59
C ASP A 218 18.95 -12.77 -12.25
N SER A 219 20.21 -12.84 -11.88
CA SER A 219 20.85 -14.10 -11.46
C SER A 219 20.29 -14.59 -10.12
N GLN A 220 20.16 -13.70 -9.16
CA GLN A 220 19.65 -13.99 -7.81
C GLN A 220 18.20 -14.48 -7.86
N GLU A 221 17.36 -13.80 -8.64
CA GLU A 221 15.94 -14.12 -8.75
C GLU A 221 15.64 -15.19 -9.82
N GLY A 222 16.67 -15.72 -10.50
CA GLY A 222 16.53 -16.77 -11.51
C GLY A 222 15.86 -16.32 -12.81
N LEU A 223 15.81 -15.00 -13.06
CA LEU A 223 15.18 -14.40 -14.25
C LEU A 223 16.06 -14.53 -15.50
N SER A 224 17.37 -14.67 -15.35
CA SER A 224 18.33 -14.86 -16.45
C SER A 224 18.05 -16.12 -17.31
N ARG A 225 17.17 -17.01 -16.86
CA ARG A 225 16.73 -18.20 -17.60
C ARG A 225 15.53 -17.92 -18.53
N LEU A 226 14.84 -16.80 -18.35
CA LEU A 226 13.70 -16.42 -19.16
C LEU A 226 14.18 -15.76 -20.47
N THR A 227 13.66 -16.22 -21.57
CA THR A 227 14.01 -15.70 -22.91
C THR A 227 13.27 -14.43 -23.29
N ASN A 228 12.20 -14.13 -22.59
CA ASN A 228 11.32 -12.97 -22.75
C ASN A 228 11.37 -12.00 -21.57
N TRP A 229 12.47 -11.98 -20.82
CA TRP A 229 12.72 -11.06 -19.71
C TRP A 229 13.74 -9.98 -20.11
N LEU A 230 13.40 -8.74 -19.84
CA LEU A 230 14.27 -7.58 -20.02
C LEU A 230 14.30 -6.74 -18.73
N PHE A 231 15.49 -6.53 -18.18
CA PHE A 231 15.68 -5.58 -17.10
C PHE A 231 16.40 -4.34 -17.64
N LEU A 232 15.63 -3.29 -17.88
CA LEU A 232 16.07 -2.09 -18.57
C LEU A 232 16.71 -1.08 -17.62
N THR A 233 17.81 -0.53 -18.04
CA THR A 233 18.51 0.58 -17.39
C THR A 233 18.91 1.66 -18.39
N GLY A 234 19.52 2.73 -17.90
CA GLY A 234 19.96 3.84 -18.72
C GLY A 234 20.65 4.95 -17.95
N SER A 235 20.85 6.09 -18.60
CA SER A 235 21.27 7.29 -17.88
C SER A 235 20.21 7.72 -16.88
N LEU A 236 20.62 8.45 -15.84
CA LEU A 236 19.67 8.97 -14.84
C LEU A 236 18.53 9.78 -15.49
N ALA A 237 18.84 10.60 -16.48
CA ALA A 237 17.83 11.39 -17.19
C ALA A 237 16.81 10.53 -17.94
N GLN A 238 17.24 9.42 -18.58
CA GLN A 238 16.35 8.49 -19.26
C GLN A 238 15.44 7.75 -18.28
N LEU A 239 15.99 7.32 -17.13
CA LEU A 239 15.22 6.67 -16.08
C LEU A 239 14.21 7.62 -15.45
N GLN A 240 14.62 8.82 -15.08
CA GLN A 240 13.73 9.85 -14.53
C GLN A 240 12.60 10.22 -15.51
N GLN A 241 12.90 10.28 -16.81
CA GLN A 241 11.85 10.51 -17.81
C GLN A 241 10.87 9.34 -17.87
N SER A 242 11.37 8.08 -17.76
CA SER A 242 10.52 6.90 -17.73
C SER A 242 9.65 6.87 -16.48
N TRP A 243 10.21 7.14 -15.30
CA TRP A 243 9.46 7.23 -14.05
C TRP A 243 8.35 8.28 -14.13
N LYS A 244 8.70 9.50 -14.60
CA LYS A 244 7.71 10.57 -14.79
C LYS A 244 6.59 10.16 -15.74
N ASN A 245 6.92 9.52 -16.86
CA ASN A 245 5.97 9.12 -17.88
C ASN A 245 4.97 8.06 -17.39
N TYR A 246 5.39 7.19 -16.48
CA TYR A 246 4.58 6.12 -15.89
C TYR A 246 4.12 6.44 -14.45
N SER A 247 4.27 7.70 -14.00
CA SER A 247 3.87 8.17 -12.67
C SER A 247 4.52 7.37 -11.53
N VAL A 248 5.75 6.88 -11.76
CA VAL A 248 6.52 6.18 -10.74
C VAL A 248 7.25 7.20 -9.87
N THR A 249 6.96 7.18 -8.59
CA THR A 249 7.66 7.98 -7.58
C THR A 249 8.82 7.16 -7.03
N ALA A 250 10.03 7.70 -7.08
CA ALA A 250 11.23 7.07 -6.55
C ALA A 250 11.84 7.96 -5.46
N GLN A 251 11.85 7.49 -4.22
CA GLN A 251 12.36 8.23 -3.05
C GLN A 251 13.53 7.48 -2.42
N ILE A 252 14.66 8.17 -2.21
CA ILE A 252 15.80 7.61 -1.50
C ILE A 252 15.46 7.53 -0.02
N LEU A 253 15.53 6.34 0.55
CA LEU A 253 15.30 6.11 1.97
C LEU A 253 16.46 6.61 2.83
N PRO A 254 16.22 7.01 4.09
CA PRO A 254 17.28 7.35 5.04
C PRO A 254 18.26 6.17 5.19
N GLY A 255 19.58 6.45 5.07
CA GLY A 255 20.61 5.42 5.13
C GLY A 255 21.14 4.98 3.77
N GLY A 256 20.46 5.32 2.67
CA GLY A 256 20.90 5.01 1.30
C GLY A 256 20.67 3.53 0.94
N GLY A 257 20.97 3.18 -0.30
CA GLY A 257 20.79 1.82 -0.81
C GLY A 257 19.45 1.65 -1.48
N MET A 258 18.48 1.08 -0.81
CA MET A 258 17.14 0.89 -1.32
C MET A 258 16.37 2.21 -1.48
N ILE A 259 15.40 2.21 -2.35
CA ILE A 259 14.46 3.32 -2.50
C ILE A 259 13.02 2.83 -2.25
N ALA A 260 12.15 3.76 -1.84
CA ALA A 260 10.72 3.52 -1.89
C ALA A 260 10.19 3.95 -3.25
N HIS A 261 9.39 3.09 -3.89
CA HIS A 261 8.66 3.38 -5.11
C HIS A 261 7.30 2.68 -5.09
N ASN A 262 6.39 3.12 -5.93
CA ASN A 262 5.11 2.44 -6.07
C ASN A 262 5.28 1.13 -6.86
N ASP A 263 4.71 0.06 -6.33
CA ASP A 263 4.79 -1.29 -6.88
C ASP A 263 3.64 -1.51 -7.87
N VAL A 264 3.89 -1.15 -9.12
CA VAL A 264 2.90 -1.13 -10.18
C VAL A 264 3.36 -1.95 -11.38
N ALA A 265 2.41 -2.64 -12.02
CA ALA A 265 2.61 -3.29 -13.30
C ALA A 265 1.62 -2.79 -14.34
N PHE A 266 2.09 -2.53 -15.54
CA PHE A 266 1.29 -2.12 -16.69
C PHE A 266 1.20 -3.23 -17.71
N VAL A 267 0.01 -3.47 -18.26
CA VAL A 267 -0.20 -4.37 -19.38
C VAL A 267 -0.39 -3.53 -20.64
N ILE A 268 0.54 -3.68 -21.58
CA ILE A 268 0.58 -2.91 -22.84
C ILE A 268 0.34 -3.89 -23.98
N ASP A 269 -0.59 -3.58 -24.88
CA ASP A 269 -0.90 -4.44 -26.02
C ASP A 269 0.14 -4.37 -27.15
N ALA A 270 0.02 -5.26 -28.10
CA ALA A 270 0.90 -5.36 -29.28
C ALA A 270 0.93 -4.06 -30.12
N ALA A 271 -0.13 -3.27 -30.09
CA ALA A 271 -0.21 -1.95 -30.70
C ALA A 271 0.38 -0.83 -29.81
N GLY A 272 0.86 -1.14 -28.58
CA GLY A 272 1.47 -0.23 -27.63
C GLY A 272 0.49 0.70 -26.95
N ARG A 273 -0.68 0.20 -26.64
CA ARG A 273 -1.65 0.88 -25.78
C ARG A 273 -1.63 0.22 -24.41
N THR A 274 -1.59 1.01 -23.36
CA THR A 274 -1.79 0.54 -22.00
C THR A 274 -3.24 0.09 -21.85
N ARG A 275 -3.43 -1.15 -21.45
CA ARG A 275 -4.73 -1.80 -21.32
C ARG A 275 -5.15 -2.03 -19.89
N ALA A 276 -4.18 -2.16 -18.99
CA ALA A 276 -4.43 -2.34 -17.57
C ALA A 276 -3.26 -1.83 -16.74
N GLU A 277 -3.54 -1.49 -15.51
CA GLU A 277 -2.61 -1.27 -14.41
C GLU A 277 -2.99 -2.19 -13.27
N LEU A 278 -2.01 -2.84 -12.67
CA LEU A 278 -2.14 -3.70 -11.51
C LEU A 278 -1.20 -3.18 -10.42
N ASN A 279 -1.69 -3.09 -9.21
CA ASN A 279 -0.88 -2.77 -8.05
C ASN A 279 -0.49 -4.05 -7.32
N PHE A 280 0.79 -4.21 -7.03
CA PHE A 280 1.27 -5.31 -6.22
C PHE A 280 0.95 -5.02 -4.75
N ASP A 281 0.27 -5.94 -4.10
CA ASP A 281 -0.01 -5.90 -2.66
C ASP A 281 0.53 -7.21 -2.05
N PRO A 282 1.65 -7.15 -1.31
CA PRO A 282 2.19 -8.33 -0.66
C PRO A 282 1.31 -8.86 0.47
N GLY A 283 0.20 -8.19 0.78
CA GLY A 283 -0.80 -8.41 1.83
C GLY A 283 -0.56 -9.56 2.79
N PRO A 284 -0.94 -9.49 4.05
CA PRO A 284 -0.75 -10.59 4.98
C PRO A 284 -1.38 -11.84 4.39
N GLY A 285 -0.59 -12.88 4.17
CA GLY A 285 -0.94 -14.13 3.51
C GLY A 285 -2.14 -14.87 4.12
N THR A 286 -3.29 -14.24 4.06
CA THR A 286 -4.56 -14.92 4.24
C THR A 286 -4.84 -15.67 2.95
N ALA A 287 -4.34 -16.89 2.92
CA ALA A 287 -4.69 -17.91 1.96
C ALA A 287 -6.21 -18.10 1.98
N SER A 288 -6.94 -17.25 1.29
CA SER A 288 -8.29 -17.60 0.86
C SER A 288 -8.79 -16.62 -0.21
N THR A 289 -8.96 -17.09 -1.41
CA THR A 289 -9.78 -16.55 -2.50
C THR A 289 -9.20 -15.45 -3.38
N LYS A 290 -8.11 -14.76 -3.07
CA LYS A 290 -7.45 -13.88 -4.03
C LYS A 290 -6.58 -14.70 -4.98
N SER A 291 -6.71 -14.46 -6.28
CA SER A 291 -5.74 -14.95 -7.28
C SER A 291 -4.37 -14.35 -6.94
N SER A 292 -3.29 -15.11 -7.12
CA SER A 292 -1.94 -14.54 -6.97
C SER A 292 -1.74 -13.43 -8.01
N PHE A 293 -0.87 -12.48 -7.70
CA PHE A 293 -0.53 -11.41 -8.64
C PHE A 293 -0.06 -11.96 -10.00
N ALA A 294 0.68 -13.08 -9.99
CA ALA A 294 1.07 -13.81 -11.18
C ALA A 294 -0.15 -14.27 -12.02
N ALA A 295 -1.18 -14.81 -11.36
CA ALA A 295 -2.38 -15.26 -12.05
C ALA A 295 -3.15 -14.09 -12.67
N GLU A 296 -3.21 -12.95 -11.98
CA GLU A 296 -3.85 -11.73 -12.50
C GLU A 296 -3.08 -11.14 -13.67
N LEU A 297 -1.75 -11.05 -13.59
CA LEU A 297 -0.88 -10.64 -14.69
C LEU A 297 -1.10 -11.53 -15.91
N ALA A 298 -1.04 -12.84 -15.72
CA ALA A 298 -1.22 -13.82 -16.81
C ALA A 298 -2.62 -13.75 -17.43
N ALA A 299 -3.67 -13.68 -16.60
CA ALA A 299 -5.06 -13.59 -17.08
C ALA A 299 -5.29 -12.30 -17.88
N THR A 300 -4.79 -11.17 -17.39
CA THR A 300 -4.89 -9.87 -18.06
C THR A 300 -4.12 -9.88 -19.39
N ALA A 301 -2.90 -10.41 -19.40
CA ALA A 301 -2.12 -10.55 -20.64
C ALA A 301 -2.83 -11.44 -21.66
N GLN A 302 -3.39 -12.59 -21.23
CA GLN A 302 -4.17 -13.47 -22.11
C GLN A 302 -5.42 -12.80 -22.66
N GLN A 303 -6.11 -11.98 -21.84
CA GLN A 303 -7.26 -11.22 -22.30
C GLN A 303 -6.87 -10.20 -23.38
N VAL A 304 -5.74 -9.52 -23.19
CA VAL A 304 -5.21 -8.55 -24.16
C VAL A 304 -4.77 -9.25 -25.45
N LEU A 305 -4.10 -10.40 -25.36
CA LEU A 305 -3.73 -11.23 -26.52
C LEU A 305 -4.93 -11.69 -27.35
N ARG A 306 -6.08 -11.97 -26.71
CA ARG A 306 -7.31 -12.37 -27.43
C ARG A 306 -8.02 -11.23 -28.15
N ARG A 307 -7.74 -9.97 -27.77
CA ARG A 307 -8.39 -8.78 -28.33
C ARG A 307 -7.59 -8.12 -29.46
N GLY A 308 -6.31 -8.43 -29.58
CA GLY A 308 -5.41 -7.94 -30.62
C GLY A 308 -5.17 -8.96 -31.71
#